data_4bd673803e20eb851aea1e9ba1836796
#
_entry.id   4bd673803e20eb851aea1e9ba1836796
#
_cell.length_a   1.000
_cell.length_b   1.000
_cell.length_c   1.000
_cell.angle_alpha   90.00
_cell.angle_beta   90.00
_cell.angle_gamma   90.00
#
_symmetry.space_group_name_H-M   'P 1'
#
loop_
_entity.id
_entity.type
_entity.pdbx_description
1 polymer ?
#
loop_
_entity_poly.entity_id
_entity_poly.type
_entity_poly.pdbx_seq_one_letter_code
_entity_poly.pdbx_strand_id
1 'polypeptide(L)'
;MIFRALAPILSLVLLGLIAVEHYARARASDASAFHAAAAQSIGSIPARLGEWTTTDLPLPASAVTLLKPNAVLARRAERVGPGGVPEYATLVIVQCADARDMAGHYPPVCYPGQGWKPDGPIQPVVLRCADREIRAMRYHFTRDNYDQAQEVTIFGFFAVPGPGLIDDMPAIRKLASDYTARPFGAAQLHVVLTGRQSPGRDKEIAEELFGAIGPTIALLGDAAWRNKP
;
A
#
# COMPACT_ATOMS: atom_id res chain seq x y z
N MET A 1 39.40 14.96 44.40
CA MET A 1 39.34 15.61 43.10
C MET A 1 39.01 14.65 41.92
N ILE A 2 39.38 13.39 41.99
CA ILE A 2 39.19 12.37 40.90
C ILE A 2 37.72 12.12 40.56
N PHE A 3 36.81 12.05 41.53
CA PHE A 3 35.38 11.86 41.29
C PHE A 3 34.66 12.99 40.54
N ARG A 4 35.17 14.23 40.57
CA ARG A 4 34.57 15.34 39.85
C ARG A 4 34.82 15.31 38.33
N ALA A 5 35.89 14.64 37.89
CA ALA A 5 36.22 14.47 36.47
C ALA A 5 35.59 13.20 35.85
N LEU A 6 35.20 12.21 36.66
CA LEU A 6 34.61 10.95 36.17
C LEU A 6 33.24 11.15 35.48
N ALA A 7 32.38 11.99 36.05
CA ALA A 7 31.04 12.21 35.49
C ALA A 7 31.09 12.83 34.08
N PRO A 8 31.85 13.92 33.80
CA PRO A 8 31.91 14.46 32.45
C PRO A 8 32.60 13.51 31.46
N ILE A 9 33.60 12.73 31.88
CA ILE A 9 34.24 11.74 31.00
C ILE A 9 33.25 10.61 30.64
N LEU A 10 32.49 10.10 31.61
CA LEU A 10 31.48 9.07 31.38
C LEU A 10 30.38 9.58 30.43
N SER A 11 29.95 10.84 30.62
CA SER A 11 28.96 11.47 29.73
C SER A 11 29.46 11.60 28.31
N LEU A 12 30.74 12.00 28.10
CA LEU A 12 31.34 12.11 26.78
C LEU A 12 31.46 10.74 26.08
N VAL A 13 31.85 9.71 26.83
CA VAL A 13 31.93 8.33 26.34
C VAL A 13 30.55 7.83 25.93
N LEU A 14 29.53 8.06 26.77
CA LEU A 14 28.15 7.67 26.47
C LEU A 14 27.60 8.40 25.24
N LEU A 15 27.83 9.72 25.15
CA LEU A 15 27.45 10.51 23.98
C LEU A 15 28.19 10.04 22.72
N GLY A 16 29.48 9.71 22.84
CA GLY A 16 30.26 9.14 21.74
C GLY A 16 29.70 7.79 21.25
N LEU A 17 29.36 6.89 22.17
CA LEU A 17 28.74 5.62 21.85
C LEU A 17 27.38 5.80 21.16
N ILE A 18 26.54 6.69 21.69
CA ILE A 18 25.24 7.03 21.08
C ILE A 18 25.43 7.63 19.69
N ALA A 19 26.41 8.52 19.52
CA ALA A 19 26.70 9.13 18.22
C ALA A 19 27.19 8.10 17.20
N VAL A 20 28.06 7.16 17.60
CA VAL A 20 28.54 6.06 16.73
C VAL A 20 27.39 5.13 16.36
N GLU A 21 26.56 4.76 17.32
CA GLU A 21 25.39 3.93 17.08
C GLU A 21 24.38 4.64 16.14
N HIS A 22 24.16 5.93 16.39
CA HIS A 22 23.28 6.76 15.52
C HIS A 22 23.85 6.88 14.11
N TYR A 23 25.17 7.08 13.97
CA TYR A 23 25.82 7.17 12.66
C TYR A 23 25.82 5.83 11.92
N ALA A 24 26.02 4.72 12.61
CA ALA A 24 25.92 3.38 12.04
C ALA A 24 24.48 3.06 11.59
N ARG A 25 23.48 3.49 12.36
CA ARG A 25 22.05 3.35 12.00
C ARG A 25 21.60 4.36 10.92
N ALA A 26 22.25 5.51 10.81
CA ALA A 26 21.91 6.57 9.85
C ALA A 26 22.35 6.27 8.40
N ARG A 27 23.11 5.20 8.17
CA ARG A 27 23.31 4.67 6.82
C ARG A 27 22.01 4.01 6.38
N ALA A 28 21.07 4.85 5.95
CA ALA A 28 19.88 4.36 5.28
C ALA A 28 20.30 3.46 4.10
N SER A 29 19.67 2.30 3.99
CA SER A 29 19.88 1.44 2.84
C SER A 29 19.57 2.22 1.57
N ASP A 30 20.40 2.12 0.56
CA ASP A 30 20.11 2.73 -0.74
C ASP A 30 19.00 1.93 -1.43
N ALA A 31 17.81 2.50 -1.46
CA ALA A 31 16.63 1.91 -2.09
C ALA A 31 16.35 2.47 -3.49
N SER A 32 17.26 3.27 -4.06
CA SER A 32 17.04 3.96 -5.34
C SER A 32 16.74 3.00 -6.49
N ALA A 33 17.47 1.90 -6.56
CA ALA A 33 17.26 0.86 -7.58
C ALA A 33 15.88 0.18 -7.45
N PHE A 34 15.42 -0.06 -6.21
CA PHE A 34 14.07 -0.57 -5.96
C PHE A 34 13.01 0.44 -6.41
N HIS A 35 13.16 1.71 -6.04
CA HIS A 35 12.19 2.74 -6.40
C HIS A 35 12.08 2.94 -7.91
N ALA A 36 13.21 2.91 -8.62
CA ALA A 36 13.21 2.95 -10.08
C ALA A 36 12.48 1.75 -10.69
N ALA A 37 12.78 0.53 -10.21
CA ALA A 37 12.12 -0.69 -10.66
C ALA A 37 10.62 -0.71 -10.34
N ALA A 38 10.23 -0.25 -9.16
CA ALA A 38 8.83 -0.14 -8.76
C ALA A 38 8.06 0.84 -9.66
N ALA A 39 8.63 2.02 -9.91
CA ALA A 39 8.04 3.02 -10.81
C ALA A 39 7.90 2.49 -12.24
N GLN A 40 8.93 1.82 -12.75
CA GLN A 40 8.89 1.20 -14.08
C GLN A 40 7.83 0.10 -14.14
N SER A 41 7.78 -0.80 -13.15
CA SER A 41 6.82 -1.91 -13.13
C SER A 41 5.37 -1.40 -13.04
N ILE A 42 5.09 -0.43 -12.18
CA ILE A 42 3.77 0.17 -12.06
C ILE A 42 3.38 0.90 -13.36
N GLY A 43 4.30 1.68 -13.93
CA GLY A 43 4.06 2.42 -15.18
C GLY A 43 3.90 1.52 -16.40
N SER A 44 4.45 0.30 -16.38
CA SER A 44 4.34 -0.66 -17.49
C SER A 44 3.09 -1.54 -17.44
N ILE A 45 2.24 -1.43 -16.40
CA ILE A 45 0.97 -2.16 -16.34
C ILE A 45 0.13 -1.80 -17.56
N PRO A 46 -0.27 -2.77 -18.39
CA PRO A 46 -0.99 -2.49 -19.64
C PRO A 46 -2.40 -1.93 -19.37
N ALA A 47 -2.95 -1.21 -20.33
CA ALA A 47 -4.33 -0.70 -20.25
C ALA A 47 -5.37 -1.84 -20.35
N ARG A 48 -5.00 -3.02 -20.84
CA ARG A 48 -5.86 -4.19 -20.88
C ARG A 48 -5.37 -5.24 -19.88
N LEU A 49 -6.23 -5.60 -18.94
CA LEU A 49 -5.97 -6.57 -17.88
C LEU A 49 -6.92 -7.77 -18.04
N GLY A 50 -6.48 -8.76 -18.80
CA GLY A 50 -7.37 -9.87 -19.20
C GLY A 50 -8.56 -9.34 -20.02
N GLU A 51 -9.77 -9.54 -19.52
CA GLU A 51 -11.00 -9.04 -20.14
C GLU A 51 -11.32 -7.59 -19.79
N TRP A 52 -10.61 -7.00 -18.82
CA TRP A 52 -10.82 -5.64 -18.36
C TRP A 52 -10.10 -4.63 -19.27
N THR A 53 -10.82 -3.60 -19.71
CA THR A 53 -10.24 -2.38 -20.31
C THR A 53 -10.10 -1.34 -19.21
N THR A 54 -8.94 -0.68 -19.13
CA THR A 54 -8.69 0.31 -18.07
C THR A 54 -8.43 1.68 -18.65
N THR A 55 -8.90 2.71 -17.91
CA THR A 55 -8.70 4.13 -18.23
C THR A 55 -8.10 4.84 -17.02
N ASP A 56 -7.08 5.65 -17.23
CA ASP A 56 -6.41 6.38 -16.17
C ASP A 56 -7.36 7.37 -15.47
N LEU A 57 -7.28 7.41 -14.15
CA LEU A 57 -8.00 8.36 -13.30
C LEU A 57 -7.02 9.33 -12.66
N PRO A 58 -7.32 10.64 -12.64
CA PRO A 58 -6.50 11.58 -11.92
C PRO A 58 -6.59 11.34 -10.41
N LEU A 59 -5.45 11.37 -9.72
CA LEU A 59 -5.45 11.40 -8.26
C LEU A 59 -5.78 12.81 -7.77
N PRO A 60 -6.52 12.93 -6.65
CA PRO A 60 -6.70 14.20 -5.98
C PRO A 60 -5.33 14.81 -5.58
N ALA A 61 -5.14 16.11 -5.82
CA ALA A 61 -3.89 16.79 -5.48
C ALA A 61 -3.54 16.65 -3.99
N SER A 62 -4.54 16.62 -3.11
CA SER A 62 -4.37 16.37 -1.67
C SER A 62 -3.74 15.00 -1.39
N ALA A 63 -4.13 13.95 -2.10
CA ALA A 63 -3.56 12.62 -1.94
C ALA A 63 -2.09 12.60 -2.37
N VAL A 64 -1.74 13.25 -3.48
CA VAL A 64 -0.35 13.36 -3.95
C VAL A 64 0.52 14.12 -2.93
N THR A 65 0.00 15.22 -2.37
CA THR A 65 0.73 16.01 -1.36
C THR A 65 0.98 15.24 -0.07
N LEU A 66 -0.02 14.47 0.38
CA LEU A 66 0.06 13.71 1.63
C LEU A 66 0.94 12.47 1.50
N LEU A 67 0.76 11.69 0.44
CA LEU A 67 1.41 10.39 0.25
C LEU A 67 2.81 10.52 -0.38
N LYS A 68 3.14 11.63 -1.01
CA LYS A 68 4.40 11.86 -1.74
C LYS A 68 4.83 10.62 -2.52
N PRO A 69 3.98 10.12 -3.41
CA PRO A 69 4.20 8.82 -4.04
C PRO A 69 5.42 8.87 -4.97
N ASN A 70 6.23 7.81 -4.92
CA ASN A 70 7.26 7.55 -5.92
C ASN A 70 6.63 7.07 -7.23
N ALA A 71 5.60 6.22 -7.13
CA ALA A 71 4.84 5.75 -8.27
C ALA A 71 3.36 5.57 -7.91
N VAL A 72 2.51 5.81 -8.91
CA VAL A 72 1.06 5.74 -8.77
C VAL A 72 0.45 5.14 -10.02
N LEU A 73 -0.58 4.33 -9.82
CA LEU A 73 -1.53 3.94 -10.84
C LEU A 73 -2.92 4.05 -10.22
N ALA A 74 -3.80 4.82 -10.85
CA ALA A 74 -5.23 4.83 -10.54
C ALA A 74 -5.98 4.66 -11.85
N ARG A 75 -6.74 3.58 -12.00
CA ARG A 75 -7.44 3.24 -13.23
C ARG A 75 -8.84 2.74 -12.96
N ARG A 76 -9.79 3.28 -13.69
CA ARG A 76 -11.10 2.68 -13.84
C ARG A 76 -10.98 1.46 -14.76
N ALA A 77 -11.40 0.33 -14.29
CA ALA A 77 -11.51 -0.91 -15.05
C ALA A 77 -12.99 -1.15 -15.39
N GLU A 78 -13.25 -1.55 -16.62
CA GLU A 78 -14.60 -1.87 -17.11
C GLU A 78 -14.56 -3.08 -18.02
N ARG A 79 -15.62 -3.88 -17.96
CA ARG A 79 -15.88 -4.98 -18.88
C ARG A 79 -17.36 -5.30 -18.96
N VAL A 80 -17.73 -6.14 -19.92
CA VAL A 80 -19.03 -6.81 -19.95
C VAL A 80 -18.92 -8.09 -19.11
N GLY A 81 -19.63 -8.13 -17.99
CA GLY A 81 -19.64 -9.27 -17.10
C GLY A 81 -20.61 -10.38 -17.51
N PRO A 82 -20.75 -11.40 -16.67
CA PRO A 82 -21.72 -12.49 -16.90
C PRO A 82 -23.12 -11.96 -17.15
N GLY A 83 -23.80 -12.53 -18.15
CA GLY A 83 -25.16 -12.09 -18.52
C GLY A 83 -25.24 -10.77 -19.28
N GLY A 84 -24.10 -10.22 -19.75
CA GLY A 84 -24.06 -8.98 -20.52
C GLY A 84 -24.18 -7.70 -19.67
N VAL A 85 -24.06 -7.81 -18.36
CA VAL A 85 -24.14 -6.68 -17.42
C VAL A 85 -22.77 -6.00 -17.33
N PRO A 86 -22.69 -4.66 -17.52
CA PRO A 86 -21.42 -3.96 -17.33
C PRO A 86 -20.92 -4.04 -15.89
N GLU A 87 -19.64 -4.36 -15.72
CA GLU A 87 -18.94 -4.37 -14.44
C GLU A 87 -17.88 -3.29 -14.42
N TYR A 88 -17.75 -2.66 -13.25
CA TYR A 88 -16.82 -1.56 -13.02
C TYR A 88 -16.05 -1.79 -11.73
N ALA A 89 -14.76 -1.48 -11.78
CA ALA A 89 -13.90 -1.43 -10.60
C ALA A 89 -12.89 -0.29 -10.74
N THR A 90 -12.24 0.08 -9.65
CA THR A 90 -11.08 0.97 -9.69
C THR A 90 -9.89 0.23 -9.11
N LEU A 91 -8.82 0.11 -9.90
CA LEU A 91 -7.54 -0.41 -9.45
C LEU A 91 -6.66 0.77 -9.03
N VAL A 92 -6.15 0.75 -7.81
CA VAL A 92 -5.27 1.78 -7.27
C VAL A 92 -4.00 1.14 -6.73
N ILE A 93 -2.87 1.66 -7.14
CA ILE A 93 -1.55 1.33 -6.60
C ILE A 93 -0.87 2.65 -6.23
N VAL A 94 -0.44 2.78 -4.98
CA VAL A 94 0.34 3.93 -4.52
C VAL A 94 1.60 3.39 -3.84
N GLN A 95 2.76 3.66 -4.41
CA GLN A 95 4.05 3.31 -3.82
C GLN A 95 4.73 4.57 -3.32
N CYS A 96 5.02 4.64 -2.02
CA CYS A 96 5.74 5.72 -1.36
C CYS A 96 7.21 5.33 -1.19
N ALA A 97 8.12 6.27 -1.38
CA ALA A 97 9.56 6.03 -1.21
C ALA A 97 9.99 5.90 0.26
N ASP A 98 9.21 6.42 1.19
CA ASP A 98 9.43 6.24 2.64
C ASP A 98 8.17 5.66 3.27
N ALA A 99 8.33 4.61 4.09
CA ALA A 99 7.20 3.95 4.74
C ALA A 99 6.41 4.87 5.69
N ARG A 100 7.02 5.97 6.15
CA ARG A 100 6.34 6.98 6.98
C ARG A 100 5.25 7.72 6.21
N ASP A 101 5.45 7.94 4.91
CA ASP A 101 4.47 8.61 4.07
C ASP A 101 3.22 7.73 3.83
N MET A 102 3.35 6.40 3.98
CA MET A 102 2.23 5.46 3.93
C MET A 102 1.56 5.28 5.29
N ALA A 103 2.28 5.47 6.40
CA ALA A 103 1.80 5.16 7.73
C ALA A 103 0.59 6.02 8.12
N GLY A 104 -0.56 5.38 8.33
CA GLY A 104 -1.82 6.04 8.66
C GLY A 104 -2.71 6.35 7.47
N HIS A 105 -2.26 6.09 6.23
CA HIS A 105 -3.04 6.30 5.02
C HIS A 105 -3.62 4.97 4.52
N TYR A 106 -4.85 4.65 4.93
CA TYR A 106 -5.56 3.44 4.53
C TYR A 106 -7.08 3.65 4.64
N PRO A 107 -7.93 2.78 4.05
CA PRO A 107 -9.36 3.01 3.94
C PRO A 107 -10.07 3.45 5.22
N PRO A 108 -9.85 2.81 6.40
CA PRO A 108 -10.48 3.21 7.66
C PRO A 108 -10.20 4.63 8.14
N VAL A 109 -9.14 5.27 7.63
CA VAL A 109 -8.80 6.67 7.94
C VAL A 109 -9.23 7.61 6.81
N CYS A 110 -8.95 7.22 5.56
CA CYS A 110 -9.14 8.11 4.42
C CYS A 110 -10.61 8.26 4.01
N TYR A 111 -11.40 7.20 4.08
CA TYR A 111 -12.80 7.23 3.66
C TYR A 111 -13.70 8.03 4.61
N PRO A 112 -13.62 7.86 5.95
CA PRO A 112 -14.36 8.71 6.88
C PRO A 112 -14.03 10.20 6.72
N GLY A 113 -12.76 10.56 6.44
CA GLY A 113 -12.36 11.93 6.13
C GLY A 113 -13.01 12.53 4.88
N GLN A 114 -13.61 11.69 4.02
CA GLN A 114 -14.35 12.07 2.81
C GLN A 114 -15.88 11.91 2.97
N GLY A 115 -16.37 11.73 4.20
CA GLY A 115 -17.80 11.62 4.51
C GLY A 115 -18.38 10.21 4.34
N TRP A 116 -17.55 9.18 4.12
CA TRP A 116 -18.00 7.81 4.11
C TRP A 116 -18.14 7.27 5.54
N LYS A 117 -19.14 6.44 5.78
CA LYS A 117 -19.37 5.76 7.06
C LYS A 117 -18.97 4.29 6.92
N PRO A 118 -18.18 3.71 7.85
CA PRO A 118 -17.97 2.28 7.88
C PRO A 118 -19.30 1.53 8.00
N ASP A 119 -19.49 0.51 7.17
CA ASP A 119 -20.66 -0.36 7.21
C ASP A 119 -20.23 -1.81 7.42
N GLY A 120 -20.31 -2.24 8.68
CA GLY A 120 -19.85 -3.55 9.12
C GLY A 120 -18.37 -3.61 9.53
N PRO A 121 -17.93 -4.80 9.96
CA PRO A 121 -16.56 -5.02 10.44
C PRO A 121 -15.56 -5.08 9.28
N ILE A 122 -14.31 -4.70 9.55
CA ILE A 122 -13.17 -4.98 8.68
C ILE A 122 -12.95 -6.49 8.67
N GLN A 123 -12.90 -7.10 7.48
CA GLN A 123 -12.83 -8.56 7.32
C GLN A 123 -11.50 -8.95 6.66
N PRO A 124 -10.67 -9.78 7.32
CA PRO A 124 -9.57 -10.44 6.64
C PRO A 124 -10.13 -11.43 5.61
N VAL A 125 -9.57 -11.40 4.42
CA VAL A 125 -9.95 -12.30 3.32
C VAL A 125 -8.71 -12.89 2.67
N VAL A 126 -8.86 -14.08 2.10
CA VAL A 126 -7.84 -14.67 1.24
C VAL A 126 -8.31 -14.56 -0.20
N LEU A 127 -7.55 -13.88 -1.03
CA LEU A 127 -7.76 -13.74 -2.46
C LEU A 127 -6.89 -14.76 -3.21
N ARG A 128 -7.48 -15.47 -4.18
CA ARG A 128 -6.78 -16.44 -5.02
C ARG A 128 -6.43 -15.77 -6.35
N CYS A 129 -5.23 -15.24 -6.44
CA CYS A 129 -4.76 -14.45 -7.57
C CYS A 129 -3.83 -15.29 -8.44
N ALA A 130 -4.36 -15.88 -9.51
CA ALA A 130 -3.63 -16.75 -10.43
C ALA A 130 -2.89 -17.89 -9.69
N ASP A 131 -1.58 -17.76 -9.48
CA ASP A 131 -0.68 -18.76 -8.92
C ASP A 131 -0.42 -18.61 -7.40
N ARG A 132 -1.05 -17.62 -6.75
CA ARG A 132 -0.79 -17.29 -5.33
C ARG A 132 -2.04 -16.93 -4.56
N GLU A 133 -1.97 -17.15 -3.25
CA GLU A 133 -2.94 -16.61 -2.30
C GLU A 133 -2.40 -15.31 -1.70
N ILE A 134 -3.27 -14.30 -1.61
CA ILE A 134 -2.97 -13.00 -1.03
C ILE A 134 -3.92 -12.78 0.14
N ARG A 135 -3.37 -12.55 1.33
CA ARG A 135 -4.15 -12.05 2.45
C ARG A 135 -4.40 -10.55 2.24
N ALA A 136 -5.66 -10.18 2.32
CA ALA A 136 -6.11 -8.81 2.14
C ALA A 136 -7.16 -8.46 3.18
N MET A 137 -7.44 -7.18 3.35
CA MET A 137 -8.58 -6.68 4.13
C MET A 137 -9.69 -6.27 3.19
N ARG A 138 -10.91 -6.66 3.53
CA ARG A 138 -12.14 -6.17 2.92
C ARG A 138 -12.75 -5.10 3.82
N TYR A 139 -13.01 -3.94 3.24
CA TYR A 139 -13.67 -2.81 3.88
C TYR A 139 -14.98 -2.54 3.16
N HIS A 140 -16.00 -2.15 3.89
CA HIS A 140 -17.26 -1.70 3.31
C HIS A 140 -17.63 -0.35 3.90
N PHE A 141 -18.03 0.59 3.03
CA PHE A 141 -18.43 1.93 3.42
C PHE A 141 -19.70 2.35 2.69
N THR A 142 -20.49 3.16 3.36
CA THR A 142 -21.69 3.78 2.81
C THR A 142 -21.59 5.30 2.93
N ARG A 143 -22.25 6.01 2.03
CA ARG A 143 -22.39 7.47 2.11
C ARG A 143 -23.77 7.87 1.61
N ASP A 144 -24.46 8.66 2.42
CA ASP A 144 -25.72 9.27 2.04
C ASP A 144 -25.43 10.44 1.09
N ASN A 145 -25.98 10.42 -0.11
CA ASN A 145 -25.86 11.49 -1.08
C ASN A 145 -27.27 11.84 -1.58
N TYR A 146 -27.80 12.95 -1.11
CA TYR A 146 -29.10 13.56 -1.31
C TYR A 146 -30.28 12.67 -1.76
N ASP A 147 -30.12 11.81 -2.76
CA ASP A 147 -31.20 10.97 -3.32
C ASP A 147 -30.86 9.46 -3.37
N GLN A 148 -29.61 9.07 -3.11
CA GLN A 148 -29.20 7.65 -3.20
C GLN A 148 -28.06 7.34 -2.21
N ALA A 149 -28.22 6.26 -1.46
CA ALA A 149 -27.12 5.69 -0.70
C ALA A 149 -26.04 5.16 -1.66
N GLN A 150 -24.83 5.66 -1.49
CA GLN A 150 -23.68 5.12 -2.22
C GLN A 150 -22.97 4.09 -1.35
N GLU A 151 -22.58 2.99 -1.96
CA GLU A 151 -21.84 1.92 -1.30
C GLU A 151 -20.51 1.68 -2.03
N VAL A 152 -19.45 1.38 -1.27
CA VAL A 152 -18.17 0.93 -1.83
C VAL A 152 -17.64 -0.25 -1.03
N THR A 153 -17.13 -1.23 -1.74
CA THR A 153 -16.35 -2.34 -1.18
C THR A 153 -14.91 -2.21 -1.64
N ILE A 154 -13.95 -2.34 -0.71
CA ILE A 154 -12.54 -2.21 -1.01
C ILE A 154 -11.83 -3.48 -0.55
N PHE A 155 -11.07 -4.07 -1.45
CA PHE A 155 -10.08 -5.08 -1.13
C PHE A 155 -8.71 -4.45 -1.17
N GLY A 156 -7.92 -4.60 -0.10
CA GLY A 156 -6.63 -3.93 -0.04
C GLY A 156 -5.61 -4.67 0.80
N PHE A 157 -4.35 -4.49 0.41
CA PHE A 157 -3.18 -4.97 1.13
C PHE A 157 -1.98 -4.07 0.81
N PHE A 158 -0.87 -4.32 1.51
CA PHE A 158 0.39 -3.63 1.28
C PHE A 158 1.42 -4.61 0.74
N ALA A 159 2.31 -4.14 -0.12
CA ALA A 159 3.48 -4.85 -0.56
C ALA A 159 4.74 -4.08 -0.12
N VAL A 160 5.68 -4.80 0.51
CA VAL A 160 6.88 -4.23 1.12
C VAL A 160 8.05 -5.17 0.89
N PRO A 161 9.18 -4.70 0.38
CA PRO A 161 10.38 -5.53 0.27
C PRO A 161 10.80 -6.13 1.60
N GLY A 162 11.04 -7.42 1.63
CA GLY A 162 11.42 -8.19 2.82
C GLY A 162 10.23 -8.82 3.51
N PRO A 163 9.36 -8.08 4.19
CA PRO A 163 8.14 -8.63 4.77
C PRO A 163 7.15 -9.23 3.76
N GLY A 164 7.21 -8.80 2.49
CA GLY A 164 6.33 -9.29 1.44
C GLY A 164 4.96 -8.60 1.46
N LEU A 165 3.89 -9.40 1.43
CA LEU A 165 2.52 -8.89 1.43
C LEU A 165 1.99 -8.80 2.86
N ILE A 166 1.45 -7.64 3.22
CA ILE A 166 0.97 -7.29 4.56
C ILE A 166 -0.47 -6.82 4.46
N ASP A 167 -1.33 -7.30 5.34
CA ASP A 167 -2.76 -6.97 5.35
C ASP A 167 -3.13 -5.93 6.43
N ASP A 168 -2.19 -5.54 7.31
CA ASP A 168 -2.47 -4.65 8.42
C ASP A 168 -1.60 -3.38 8.46
N MET A 169 -2.17 -2.30 8.99
CA MET A 169 -1.49 -1.01 9.19
C MET A 169 -0.50 -1.01 10.37
N PRO A 170 -0.70 -1.75 11.48
CA PRO A 170 0.30 -1.89 12.53
C PRO A 170 1.68 -2.34 12.02
N ALA A 171 1.73 -3.31 11.10
CA ALA A 171 2.99 -3.74 10.50
C ALA A 171 3.66 -2.63 9.66
N ILE A 172 2.89 -1.82 8.93
CA ILE A 172 3.41 -0.65 8.21
C ILE A 172 3.96 0.40 9.17
N ARG A 173 3.29 0.66 10.30
CA ARG A 173 3.80 1.58 11.34
C ARG A 173 5.11 1.08 11.96
N LYS A 174 5.23 -0.22 12.20
CA LYS A 174 6.47 -0.84 12.66
C LYS A 174 7.59 -0.65 11.64
N LEU A 175 7.30 -0.86 10.35
CA LEU A 175 8.23 -0.62 9.26
C LEU A 175 8.68 0.85 9.21
N ALA A 176 7.76 1.80 9.37
CA ALA A 176 8.05 3.23 9.37
C ALA A 176 9.01 3.66 10.49
N SER A 177 9.10 2.90 11.59
CA SER A 177 10.05 3.13 12.69
C SER A 177 11.39 2.42 12.50
N ASP A 178 11.52 1.51 11.54
CA ASP A 178 12.76 0.80 11.24
C ASP A 178 13.63 1.61 10.24
N TYR A 179 14.74 2.14 10.70
CA TYR A 179 15.65 2.99 9.91
C TYR A 179 16.25 2.27 8.69
N THR A 180 16.39 0.95 8.72
CA THR A 180 16.96 0.16 7.62
C THR A 180 15.90 -0.26 6.60
N ALA A 181 14.68 -0.47 7.04
CA ALA A 181 13.58 -0.96 6.21
C ALA A 181 12.73 0.18 5.60
N ARG A 182 12.49 1.26 6.36
CA ARG A 182 11.63 2.37 5.93
C ARG A 182 12.03 3.02 4.60
N PRO A 183 13.35 3.13 4.21
CA PRO A 183 13.73 3.76 2.95
C PRO A 183 13.27 3.00 1.71
N PHE A 184 12.89 1.73 1.85
CA PHE A 184 12.25 0.98 0.77
C PHE A 184 10.77 1.35 0.58
N GLY A 185 10.19 2.11 1.51
CA GLY A 185 8.81 2.53 1.42
C GLY A 185 7.82 1.39 1.60
N ALA A 186 6.61 1.62 1.11
CA ALA A 186 5.54 0.65 1.02
C ALA A 186 4.67 0.94 -0.20
N ALA A 187 4.11 -0.09 -0.79
CA ALA A 187 3.07 0.05 -1.81
C ALA A 187 1.73 -0.38 -1.22
N GLN A 188 0.70 0.43 -1.40
CA GLN A 188 -0.68 0.09 -1.10
C GLN A 188 -1.39 -0.25 -2.40
N LEU A 189 -2.07 -1.40 -2.41
CA LEU A 189 -2.82 -1.89 -3.56
C LEU A 189 -4.29 -2.04 -3.17
N HIS A 190 -5.18 -1.44 -3.96
CA HIS A 190 -6.62 -1.50 -3.73
C HIS A 190 -7.36 -1.87 -5.02
N VAL A 191 -8.41 -2.68 -4.86
CA VAL A 191 -9.52 -2.78 -5.81
C VAL A 191 -10.75 -2.23 -5.13
N VAL A 192 -11.34 -1.19 -5.72
CA VAL A 192 -12.52 -0.48 -5.21
C VAL A 192 -13.70 -0.78 -6.13
N LEU A 193 -14.77 -1.28 -5.56
CA LEU A 193 -16.01 -1.62 -6.24
C LEU A 193 -17.12 -0.68 -5.76
N THR A 194 -17.81 -0.03 -6.68
CA THR A 194 -18.93 0.87 -6.39
C THR A 194 -20.25 0.11 -6.56
N GLY A 195 -21.17 0.32 -5.62
CA GLY A 195 -22.46 -0.36 -5.60
C GLY A 195 -22.37 -1.79 -5.05
N ARG A 196 -23.53 -2.38 -4.84
CA ARG A 196 -23.65 -3.75 -4.31
C ARG A 196 -23.46 -4.77 -5.43
N GLN A 197 -22.51 -5.66 -5.26
CA GLN A 197 -22.32 -6.81 -6.12
C GLN A 197 -23.12 -8.01 -5.58
N SER A 198 -23.35 -9.01 -6.43
CA SER A 198 -23.85 -10.31 -5.97
C SER A 198 -22.85 -10.97 -5.01
N PRO A 199 -23.33 -11.82 -4.07
CA PRO A 199 -22.44 -12.48 -3.13
C PRO A 199 -21.27 -13.21 -3.80
N GLY A 200 -20.05 -12.89 -3.37
CA GLY A 200 -18.81 -13.47 -3.90
C GLY A 200 -18.26 -12.80 -5.16
N ARG A 201 -19.09 -12.09 -5.93
CA ARG A 201 -18.64 -11.45 -7.18
C ARG A 201 -17.64 -10.34 -6.96
N ASP A 202 -17.80 -9.58 -5.89
CA ASP A 202 -16.85 -8.55 -5.46
C ASP A 202 -15.44 -9.14 -5.25
N LYS A 203 -15.37 -10.30 -4.61
CA LYS A 203 -14.11 -11.01 -4.38
C LYS A 203 -13.49 -11.52 -5.68
N GLU A 204 -14.28 -12.13 -6.56
CA GLU A 204 -13.81 -12.62 -7.87
C GLU A 204 -13.20 -11.50 -8.71
N ILE A 205 -13.86 -10.34 -8.78
CA ILE A 205 -13.32 -9.16 -9.50
C ILE A 205 -11.97 -8.71 -8.92
N ALA A 206 -11.84 -8.69 -7.59
CA ALA A 206 -10.58 -8.35 -6.95
C ALA A 206 -9.48 -9.39 -7.27
N GLU A 207 -9.79 -10.68 -7.24
CA GLU A 207 -8.89 -11.77 -7.58
C GLU A 207 -8.38 -11.67 -9.03
N GLU A 208 -9.27 -11.37 -9.97
CA GLU A 208 -8.93 -11.19 -11.38
C GLU A 208 -8.00 -9.99 -11.60
N LEU A 209 -8.35 -8.81 -11.05
CA LEU A 209 -7.55 -7.60 -11.25
C LEU A 209 -6.18 -7.69 -10.57
N PHE A 210 -6.10 -8.22 -9.35
CA PHE A 210 -4.81 -8.46 -8.69
C PHE A 210 -4.02 -9.56 -9.37
N GLY A 211 -4.67 -10.61 -9.88
CA GLY A 211 -4.03 -11.67 -10.66
C GLY A 211 -3.37 -11.12 -11.93
N ALA A 212 -4.05 -10.21 -12.63
CA ALA A 212 -3.55 -9.60 -13.86
C ALA A 212 -2.29 -8.73 -13.65
N ILE A 213 -2.07 -8.22 -12.46
CA ILE A 213 -0.89 -7.44 -12.07
C ILE A 213 0.10 -8.22 -11.19
N GLY A 214 -0.02 -9.54 -11.17
CA GLY A 214 0.79 -10.44 -10.35
C GLY A 214 2.30 -10.19 -10.40
N PRO A 215 2.92 -9.98 -11.59
CA PRO A 215 4.34 -9.64 -11.69
C PRO A 215 4.73 -8.37 -10.93
N THR A 216 3.91 -7.32 -10.99
CA THR A 216 4.15 -6.08 -10.24
C THR A 216 4.02 -6.31 -8.73
N ILE A 217 3.02 -7.06 -8.29
CA ILE A 217 2.85 -7.44 -6.87
C ILE A 217 4.07 -8.21 -6.38
N ALA A 218 4.57 -9.17 -7.18
CA ALA A 218 5.76 -9.93 -6.84
C ALA A 218 6.99 -9.05 -6.68
N LEU A 219 7.25 -8.14 -7.61
CA LEU A 219 8.37 -7.20 -7.55
C LEU A 219 8.30 -6.32 -6.30
N LEU A 220 7.14 -5.76 -6.00
CA LEU A 220 6.96 -4.85 -4.87
C LEU A 220 7.16 -5.53 -3.50
N GLY A 221 6.87 -6.85 -3.40
CA GLY A 221 7.05 -7.64 -2.19
C GLY A 221 8.35 -8.44 -2.11
N ASP A 222 9.23 -8.35 -3.13
CA ASP A 222 10.43 -9.19 -3.21
C ASP A 222 11.45 -8.86 -2.12
N ALA A 223 11.78 -9.87 -1.31
CA ALA A 223 12.77 -9.76 -0.25
C ALA A 223 14.20 -9.54 -0.78
N ALA A 224 14.49 -9.91 -2.02
CA ALA A 224 15.81 -9.75 -2.62
C ALA A 224 16.26 -8.28 -2.67
N TRP A 225 15.32 -7.33 -2.72
CA TRP A 225 15.65 -5.90 -2.72
C TRP A 225 16.36 -5.43 -1.45
N ARG A 226 16.05 -6.00 -0.28
CA ARG A 226 16.69 -5.66 1.00
C ARG A 226 18.06 -6.29 1.18
N ASN A 227 18.36 -7.33 0.41
CA ASN A 227 19.59 -8.11 0.52
C ASN A 227 20.60 -7.73 -0.55
N LYS A 228 20.29 -6.78 -1.45
CA LYS A 228 21.24 -6.26 -2.41
C LYS A 228 22.26 -5.38 -1.68
N PRO A 229 23.58 -5.62 -1.88
CA PRO A 229 24.63 -4.82 -1.28
C PRO A 229 24.62 -3.37 -1.80
#